data_cf68b26d6c2a35caa838a95efe14b3a3
#
_entry.id   cf68b26d6c2a35caa838a95efe14b3a3
#
_cell.length_a   1.000
_cell.length_b   1.000
_cell.length_c   1.000
_cell.angle_alpha   90.00
_cell.angle_beta   90.00
_cell.angle_gamma   90.00
#
_symmetry.space_group_name_H-M   'P 1'
#
loop_
_entity.id
_entity.type
_entity.pdbx_description
1 polymer ?
#
loop_
_entity_poly.entity_id
_entity_poly.type
_entity_poly.pdbx_seq_one_letter_code
_entity_poly.pdbx_strand_id
1 'polypeptide(L)'
;MTMFQREKFDELLGSWPGVTFVDQWDSYIAKVGGKVFCLLSDGSPRIVVKVSEMSFEMLTGLEGISQAPYFAKRAWVQVFDTAPLSEDDLLAYARQSYTLVAKGLTKKLRLELGITDDVGKV
;
A
#
# COMPACT_ATOMS: atom_id res chain seq x y z
N MET A 1 18.15 5.32 -3.42
CA MET A 1 16.96 4.79 -4.12
C MET A 1 15.81 4.68 -3.11
N THR A 2 14.65 5.18 -3.45
CA THR A 2 13.49 5.22 -2.54
C THR A 2 12.32 4.41 -3.09
N MET A 3 11.31 4.15 -2.24
CA MET A 3 10.09 3.49 -2.66
C MET A 3 9.31 4.25 -3.74
N PHE A 4 9.61 5.54 -3.93
CA PHE A 4 9.00 6.32 -5.01
C PHE A 4 9.61 5.99 -6.38
N GLN A 5 10.60 5.11 -6.42
CA GLN A 5 11.18 4.60 -7.65
C GLN A 5 10.66 3.19 -7.87
N ARG A 6 10.24 2.91 -9.10
CA ARG A 6 9.59 1.66 -9.47
C ARG A 6 10.41 0.42 -9.08
N GLU A 7 11.70 0.45 -9.32
CA GLU A 7 12.58 -0.69 -9.03
C GLU A 7 12.62 -1.03 -7.53
N LYS A 8 12.74 -0.01 -6.68
CA LYS A 8 12.78 -0.21 -5.23
C LYS A 8 11.41 -0.65 -4.69
N PHE A 9 10.35 -0.05 -5.20
CA PHE A 9 8.98 -0.40 -4.87
C PHE A 9 8.72 -1.88 -5.19
N ASP A 10 9.10 -2.32 -6.40
CA ASP A 10 8.96 -3.70 -6.82
C ASP A 10 9.77 -4.65 -5.93
N GLU A 11 11.03 -4.32 -5.68
CA GLU A 11 11.92 -5.13 -4.86
C GLU A 11 11.37 -5.33 -3.44
N LEU A 12 10.93 -4.25 -2.80
CA LEU A 12 10.45 -4.31 -1.42
C LEU A 12 9.12 -5.04 -1.29
N LEU A 13 8.15 -4.71 -2.14
CA LEU A 13 6.80 -5.27 -2.03
C LEU A 13 6.70 -6.65 -2.68
N GLY A 14 7.50 -6.91 -3.68
CA GLY A 14 7.45 -8.17 -4.44
C GLY A 14 7.88 -9.39 -3.63
N SER A 15 8.57 -9.18 -2.50
CA SER A 15 8.98 -10.28 -1.63
C SER A 15 7.84 -10.78 -0.74
N TRP A 16 6.74 -10.04 -0.64
CA TRP A 16 5.62 -10.42 0.22
C TRP A 16 4.72 -11.46 -0.45
N PRO A 17 4.23 -12.46 0.31
CA PRO A 17 3.43 -13.53 -0.27
C PRO A 17 2.20 -13.05 -1.03
N GLY A 18 1.99 -13.59 -2.22
CA GLY A 18 0.80 -13.31 -3.03
C GLY A 18 0.79 -11.97 -3.73
N VAL A 19 1.90 -11.22 -3.69
CA VAL A 19 1.97 -9.90 -4.35
C VAL A 19 2.21 -10.05 -5.83
N THR A 20 1.42 -9.34 -6.63
CA THR A 20 1.58 -9.20 -8.07
C THR A 20 1.53 -7.74 -8.44
N PHE A 21 2.02 -7.39 -9.61
CA PHE A 21 2.06 -6.00 -10.07
C PHE A 21 1.37 -5.86 -11.42
N VAL A 22 0.73 -4.70 -11.61
CA VAL A 22 0.09 -4.34 -12.88
C VAL A 22 0.52 -2.93 -13.23
N ASP A 23 0.92 -2.72 -14.47
CA ASP A 23 1.26 -1.40 -15.00
C ASP A 23 0.01 -0.87 -15.70
N GLN A 24 -0.59 0.18 -15.18
CA GLN A 24 -1.87 0.66 -15.66
C GLN A 24 -2.05 2.15 -15.35
N TRP A 25 -2.54 2.93 -16.34
CA TRP A 25 -2.83 4.37 -16.19
C TRP A 25 -1.66 5.18 -15.61
N ASP A 26 -0.46 4.97 -16.14
CA ASP A 26 0.76 5.64 -15.66
C ASP A 26 1.07 5.36 -14.19
N SER A 27 0.56 4.26 -13.68
CA SER A 27 0.78 3.84 -12.29
C SER A 27 1.26 2.41 -12.26
N TYR A 28 2.09 2.09 -11.26
CA TYR A 28 2.55 0.75 -10.97
C TYR A 28 1.79 0.26 -9.74
N ILE A 29 0.95 -0.75 -9.92
CA ILE A 29 -0.03 -1.16 -8.93
C ILE A 29 0.35 -2.49 -8.32
N ALA A 30 0.50 -2.53 -6.99
CA ALA A 30 0.74 -3.77 -6.24
C ALA A 30 -0.59 -4.33 -5.75
N LYS A 31 -0.81 -5.61 -5.99
CA LYS A 31 -2.03 -6.32 -5.59
C LYS A 31 -1.67 -7.53 -4.74
N VAL A 32 -2.57 -7.90 -3.86
CA VAL A 32 -2.51 -9.16 -3.12
C VAL A 32 -3.84 -9.89 -3.34
N GLY A 33 -3.77 -11.13 -3.84
CA GLY A 33 -4.97 -11.89 -4.16
C GLY A 33 -5.89 -11.19 -5.16
N GLY A 34 -5.30 -10.42 -6.09
CA GLY A 34 -6.04 -9.68 -7.09
C GLY A 34 -6.61 -8.34 -6.64
N LYS A 35 -6.37 -7.94 -5.40
CA LYS A 35 -6.87 -6.67 -4.85
C LYS A 35 -5.74 -5.67 -4.64
N VAL A 36 -5.96 -4.43 -5.04
CA VAL A 36 -4.98 -3.34 -4.86
C VAL A 36 -4.73 -3.10 -3.38
N PHE A 37 -3.45 -2.97 -3.00
CA PHE A 37 -3.09 -2.52 -1.65
C PHE A 37 -2.10 -1.36 -1.67
N CYS A 38 -1.40 -1.14 -2.77
CA CYS A 38 -0.43 -0.06 -2.87
C CYS A 38 -0.27 0.34 -4.34
N LEU A 39 -0.12 1.63 -4.59
CA LEU A 39 0.00 2.15 -5.94
C LEU A 39 1.10 3.20 -5.96
N LEU A 40 1.99 3.11 -6.93
CA LEU A 40 3.02 4.12 -7.18
C LEU A 40 2.69 4.86 -8.47
N SER A 41 2.59 6.18 -8.39
CA SER A 41 2.42 7.03 -9.56
C SER A 41 3.77 7.65 -9.91
N ASP A 42 4.19 7.50 -11.17
CA ASP A 42 5.51 7.98 -11.63
C ASP A 42 5.49 9.46 -12.00
N GLY A 43 4.40 9.96 -12.55
CA GLY A 43 4.32 11.31 -13.07
C GLY A 43 4.41 12.38 -12.00
N SER A 44 3.76 12.14 -10.87
CA SER A 44 3.85 12.98 -9.69
C SER A 44 4.16 12.00 -8.55
N PRO A 45 5.40 11.96 -8.05
CA PRO A 45 5.84 10.89 -7.14
C PRO A 45 4.95 10.78 -5.91
N ARG A 46 4.09 9.77 -5.92
CA ARG A 46 3.17 9.51 -4.80
C ARG A 46 2.93 8.02 -4.66
N ILE A 47 2.66 7.62 -3.43
CA ILE A 47 2.29 6.26 -3.09
C ILE A 47 0.93 6.30 -2.42
N VAL A 48 0.02 5.42 -2.86
CA VAL A 48 -1.33 5.31 -2.31
C VAL A 48 -1.41 4.02 -1.50
N VAL A 49 -1.90 4.10 -0.27
CA VAL A 49 -2.06 2.95 0.62
C VAL A 49 -3.38 3.02 1.37
N LYS A 50 -3.91 1.85 1.72
CA LYS A 50 -5.07 1.73 2.60
C LYS A 50 -4.62 1.84 4.05
N VAL A 51 -5.39 2.56 4.86
CA VAL A 51 -5.05 2.78 6.27
C VAL A 51 -6.29 2.61 7.14
N SER A 52 -6.07 2.43 8.44
CA SER A 52 -7.16 2.47 9.42
C SER A 52 -7.70 3.89 9.54
N GLU A 53 -8.89 4.03 10.09
CA GLU A 53 -9.47 5.36 10.30
C GLU A 53 -8.61 6.22 11.22
N MET A 54 -8.05 5.63 12.26
CA MET A 54 -7.14 6.34 13.17
C MET A 54 -5.89 6.85 12.44
N SER A 55 -5.28 5.99 11.62
CA SER A 55 -4.11 6.38 10.83
C SER A 55 -4.47 7.44 9.81
N PHE A 56 -5.66 7.37 9.21
CA PHE A 56 -6.13 8.38 8.27
C PHE A 56 -6.16 9.76 8.92
N GLU A 57 -6.77 9.87 10.10
CA GLU A 57 -6.82 11.13 10.83
C GLU A 57 -5.43 11.69 11.10
N MET A 58 -4.54 10.85 11.58
CA MET A 58 -3.19 11.23 11.94
C MET A 58 -2.35 11.62 10.71
N LEU A 59 -2.39 10.82 9.67
CA LEU A 59 -1.57 11.03 8.50
C LEU A 59 -2.00 12.24 7.67
N THR A 60 -3.29 12.45 7.51
CA THR A 60 -3.78 13.58 6.71
C THR A 60 -3.55 14.93 7.36
N GLY A 61 -3.12 14.95 8.61
CA GLY A 61 -2.64 16.17 9.27
C GLY A 61 -1.22 16.54 8.89
N LEU A 62 -0.49 15.64 8.21
CA LEU A 62 0.89 15.88 7.82
C LEU A 62 0.95 16.49 6.42
N GLU A 63 1.95 17.35 6.20
CA GLU A 63 2.19 17.92 4.88
C GLU A 63 2.51 16.81 3.88
N GLY A 64 1.93 16.91 2.68
CA GLY A 64 2.20 15.94 1.62
C GLY A 64 1.37 14.66 1.71
N ILE A 65 0.42 14.57 2.65
CA ILE A 65 -0.47 13.42 2.77
C ILE A 65 -1.91 13.87 2.76
N SER A 66 -2.74 13.28 1.91
CA SER A 66 -4.14 13.64 1.78
C SER A 66 -4.98 12.43 1.35
N GLN A 67 -6.28 12.59 1.35
CA GLN A 67 -7.21 11.57 0.84
C GLN A 67 -6.84 11.21 -0.59
N ALA A 68 -6.71 9.93 -0.89
CA ALA A 68 -6.45 9.47 -2.25
C ALA A 68 -7.71 9.64 -3.12
N PRO A 69 -7.59 10.32 -4.28
CA PRO A 69 -8.74 10.47 -5.17
C PRO A 69 -9.15 9.11 -5.75
N TYR A 70 -10.44 8.95 -6.01
CA TYR A 70 -11.03 7.74 -6.60
C TYR A 70 -11.04 6.51 -5.71
N PHE A 71 -10.55 6.61 -4.48
CA PHE A 71 -10.60 5.53 -3.49
C PHE A 71 -11.62 5.85 -2.40
N ALA A 72 -12.00 4.82 -1.64
CA ALA A 72 -12.97 4.99 -0.56
C ALA A 72 -12.50 6.03 0.46
N LYS A 73 -13.39 6.97 0.78
CA LYS A 73 -13.07 8.07 1.71
C LYS A 73 -12.71 7.53 3.08
N ARG A 74 -11.74 8.20 3.72
CA ARG A 74 -11.25 7.90 5.06
C ARG A 74 -10.60 6.51 5.20
N ALA A 75 -10.33 5.86 4.08
CA ALA A 75 -9.68 4.54 4.08
C ALA A 75 -8.39 4.50 3.26
N TRP A 76 -8.16 5.49 2.40
CA TRP A 76 -6.99 5.51 1.53
C TRP A 76 -6.34 6.89 1.54
N VAL A 77 -5.02 6.91 1.64
CA VAL A 77 -4.24 8.16 1.57
C VAL A 77 -3.24 8.11 0.43
N GLN A 78 -2.95 9.28 -0.12
CA GLN A 78 -1.83 9.45 -1.06
C GLN A 78 -0.71 10.17 -0.32
N VAL A 79 0.48 9.63 -0.41
CA VAL A 79 1.68 10.15 0.24
C VAL A 79 2.62 10.63 -0.86
N PHE A 80 2.87 11.93 -0.92
CA PHE A 80 3.83 12.50 -1.86
C PHE A 80 5.24 12.39 -1.29
N ASP A 81 6.25 12.47 -2.15
CA ASP A 81 7.66 12.34 -1.75
C ASP A 81 8.14 13.50 -0.85
N THR A 82 7.33 14.56 -0.73
CA THR A 82 7.60 15.68 0.17
C THR A 82 7.10 15.45 1.59
N ALA A 83 6.36 14.36 1.83
CA ALA A 83 5.81 14.07 3.16
C ALA A 83 6.93 13.77 4.17
N PRO A 84 6.77 14.19 5.44
CA PRO A 84 7.79 13.97 6.47
C PRO A 84 7.75 12.55 7.05
N LEU A 85 7.80 11.55 6.19
CA LEU A 85 7.88 10.14 6.58
C LEU A 85 9.22 9.57 6.16
N SER A 86 9.84 8.80 7.05
CA SER A 86 11.03 8.04 6.68
C SER A 86 10.64 6.90 5.73
N GLU A 87 11.61 6.36 5.03
CA GLU A 87 11.38 5.21 4.16
C GLU A 87 10.86 4.00 4.96
N ASP A 88 11.40 3.80 6.16
CA ASP A 88 10.94 2.72 7.04
C ASP A 88 9.49 2.89 7.45
N ASP A 89 9.07 4.11 7.76
CA ASP A 89 7.67 4.39 8.11
C ASP A 89 6.76 4.18 6.91
N LEU A 90 7.17 4.63 5.74
CA LEU A 90 6.40 4.45 4.52
C LEU A 90 6.23 2.97 4.19
N LEU A 91 7.32 2.21 4.31
CA LEU A 91 7.27 0.76 4.10
C LEU A 91 6.34 0.08 5.11
N ALA A 92 6.36 0.53 6.38
CA ALA A 92 5.48 0.01 7.42
C ALA A 92 4.01 0.26 7.07
N TYR A 93 3.68 1.44 6.54
CA TYR A 93 2.31 1.73 6.11
C TYR A 93 1.91 0.91 4.89
N ALA A 94 2.84 0.67 3.97
CA ALA A 94 2.59 -0.23 2.84
C ALA A 94 2.30 -1.65 3.34
N ARG A 95 3.03 -2.12 4.35
CA ARG A 95 2.80 -3.44 4.95
C ARG A 95 1.46 -3.50 5.68
N GLN A 96 1.08 -2.44 6.39
CA GLN A 96 -0.24 -2.37 7.01
C GLN A 96 -1.34 -2.44 5.95
N SER A 97 -1.16 -1.74 4.85
CA SER A 97 -2.11 -1.77 3.73
C SER A 97 -2.26 -3.19 3.17
N TYR A 98 -1.13 -3.87 2.95
CA TYR A 98 -1.11 -5.27 2.54
C TYR A 98 -1.91 -6.13 3.51
N THR A 99 -1.67 -5.98 4.80
CA THR A 99 -2.36 -6.75 5.84
C THR A 99 -3.86 -6.48 5.85
N LEU A 100 -4.25 -5.21 5.76
CA LEU A 100 -5.67 -4.83 5.75
C LEU A 100 -6.41 -5.44 4.55
N VAL A 101 -5.80 -5.41 3.37
CA VAL A 101 -6.41 -5.96 2.16
C VAL A 101 -6.40 -7.49 2.20
N ALA A 102 -5.29 -8.11 2.58
CA ALA A 102 -5.19 -9.57 2.67
C ALA A 102 -6.18 -10.16 3.67
N LYS A 103 -6.46 -9.45 4.74
CA LYS A 103 -7.43 -9.85 5.75
C LYS A 103 -8.84 -10.03 5.16
N GLY A 104 -9.18 -9.31 4.10
CA GLY A 104 -10.44 -9.44 3.40
C GLY A 104 -10.52 -10.62 2.43
N LEU A 105 -9.40 -11.31 2.19
CA LEU A 105 -9.38 -12.50 1.34
C LEU A 105 -9.92 -13.70 2.12
N THR A 106 -10.42 -14.71 1.39
CA THR A 106 -10.86 -15.96 2.05
C THR A 106 -9.66 -16.67 2.67
N LYS A 107 -9.90 -17.45 3.70
CA LYS A 107 -8.85 -18.25 4.33
C LYS A 107 -8.21 -19.19 3.32
N LYS A 108 -9.02 -19.79 2.45
CA LYS A 108 -8.54 -20.69 1.40
C LYS A 108 -7.54 -19.97 0.49
N LEU A 109 -7.90 -18.78 0.03
CA LEU A 109 -7.03 -18.01 -0.87
C LEU A 109 -5.74 -17.59 -0.16
N ARG A 110 -5.83 -17.16 1.11
CA ARG A 110 -4.63 -16.82 1.87
C ARG A 110 -3.66 -18.00 1.97
N LEU A 111 -4.19 -19.18 2.24
CA LEU A 111 -3.36 -20.40 2.32
C LEU A 111 -2.71 -20.71 0.97
N GLU A 112 -3.46 -20.62 -0.12
CA GLU A 112 -2.95 -20.86 -1.47
C GLU A 112 -1.82 -19.89 -1.84
N LEU A 113 -1.90 -18.65 -1.38
CA LEU A 113 -0.91 -17.62 -1.66
C LEU A 113 0.28 -17.65 -0.70
N GLY A 114 0.25 -18.51 0.31
CA GLY A 114 1.32 -18.57 1.30
C GLY A 114 1.28 -17.47 2.34
N ILE A 115 0.13 -16.82 2.49
CA ILE A 115 -0.06 -15.77 3.50
C ILE A 115 -0.38 -16.43 4.84
N THR A 116 0.40 -16.08 5.86
CA THR A 116 0.25 -16.69 7.19
C THR A 116 -1.01 -16.22 7.90
N ASP A 117 -1.44 -17.00 8.90
CA ASP A 117 -2.62 -16.66 9.70
C ASP A 117 -2.45 -15.38 10.52
N ASP A 118 -1.22 -14.91 10.71
CA ASP A 118 -0.94 -13.68 11.45
C ASP A 118 -1.62 -12.45 10.84
N VAL A 119 -1.87 -12.48 9.54
CA VAL A 119 -2.57 -11.40 8.84
C VAL A 119 -3.95 -11.15 9.42
N GLY A 120 -4.65 -12.21 9.82
CA GLY A 120 -6.00 -12.09 10.36
C GLY A 120 -6.07 -11.58 11.80
N LYS A 121 -4.93 -11.43 12.47
CA LYS A 121 -4.86 -11.04 13.89
C LYS A 121 -4.51 -9.58 14.12
N VAL A 122 -4.26 -8.84 13.07
CA VAL A 122 -3.83 -7.45 13.17
C VAL A 122 -5.00 -6.48 13.33
#